data_7873401e822ac1ec2f2116e25823efb8
#
_entry.id   7873401e822ac1ec2f2116e25823efb8
#
_cell.length_a   1.000
_cell.length_b   1.000
_cell.length_c   1.000
_cell.angle_alpha   90.00
_cell.angle_beta   90.00
_cell.angle_gamma   90.00
#
_symmetry.space_group_name_H-M   'P 1'
#
loop_
_entity.id
_entity.type
_entity.pdbx_description
1 polymer ?
#
loop_
_entity_poly.entity_id
_entity_poly.type
_entity_poly.pdbx_seq_one_letter_code
_entity_poly.pdbx_strand_id
1 'polypeptide(L)'
;MPSRIPTFLHPIVISPQNIDHMGHVNNAVYLQWVHEAVVSYWSRRAPEQAQSELLWVALKHEINYRLPLYVKDDAEAFVTAAGSRGSRATFTTEFKRGNDLIAEARSVWCCVNAETRRPR
;
A
#
# COMPACT_ATOMS: atom_id res chain seq x y z
N MET A 1 -19.86 -2.49 -20.42
CA MET A 1 -19.37 -2.44 -19.07
C MET A 1 -17.86 -2.25 -19.05
N PRO A 2 -17.39 -1.16 -18.50
CA PRO A 2 -15.94 -1.01 -18.44
C PRO A 2 -15.35 -2.08 -17.55
N SER A 3 -14.22 -2.60 -17.95
CA SER A 3 -13.48 -3.53 -17.10
C SER A 3 -12.98 -2.76 -15.88
N ARG A 4 -13.03 -3.41 -14.73
CA ARG A 4 -12.54 -2.83 -13.51
C ARG A 4 -11.26 -3.53 -13.08
N ILE A 5 -10.29 -2.74 -12.69
CA ILE A 5 -9.10 -3.27 -12.06
C ILE A 5 -9.51 -3.71 -10.67
N PRO A 6 -9.30 -4.99 -10.31
CA PRO A 6 -9.68 -5.46 -8.98
C PRO A 6 -8.96 -4.69 -7.89
N THR A 7 -9.71 -4.29 -6.88
CA THR A 7 -9.16 -3.65 -5.70
C THR A 7 -8.86 -4.72 -4.66
N PHE A 8 -7.65 -4.69 -4.15
CA PHE A 8 -7.21 -5.62 -3.11
C PHE A 8 -7.45 -4.99 -1.73
N LEU A 9 -8.20 -5.70 -0.90
CA LEU A 9 -8.47 -5.25 0.46
C LEU A 9 -7.41 -5.80 1.41
N HIS A 10 -6.78 -4.90 2.16
CA HIS A 10 -5.79 -5.24 3.18
C HIS A 10 -6.28 -4.71 4.52
N PRO A 11 -6.60 -5.57 5.49
CA PRO A 11 -7.06 -5.11 6.80
C PRO A 11 -5.97 -4.34 7.52
N ILE A 12 -6.36 -3.27 8.20
CA ILE A 12 -5.43 -2.47 9.00
C ILE A 12 -5.66 -2.79 10.47
N VAL A 13 -4.59 -3.14 11.17
CA VAL A 13 -4.63 -3.34 12.62
C VAL A 13 -3.95 -2.13 13.27
N ILE A 14 -4.74 -1.35 14.01
CA ILE A 14 -4.24 -0.16 14.69
C ILE A 14 -3.86 -0.57 16.12
N SER A 15 -2.60 -0.37 16.48
CA SER A 15 -2.13 -0.67 17.83
C SER A 15 -1.82 0.61 18.58
N PRO A 16 -1.76 0.56 19.93
CA PRO A 16 -1.43 1.75 20.73
C PRO A 16 -0.10 2.39 20.34
N GLN A 17 0.86 1.60 19.85
CA GLN A 17 2.16 2.12 19.42
C GLN A 17 2.09 3.00 18.19
N ASN A 18 0.98 2.90 17.43
CA ASN A 18 0.77 3.72 16.24
C ASN A 18 0.30 5.12 16.58
N ILE A 19 -0.12 5.35 17.82
CA ILE A 19 -0.70 6.61 18.25
C ILE A 19 0.39 7.56 18.75
N ASP A 20 0.41 8.78 18.24
CA ASP A 20 1.39 9.78 18.67
C ASP A 20 0.82 10.69 19.76
N HIS A 21 1.59 11.73 20.10
CA HIS A 21 1.20 12.66 21.15
C HIS A 21 -0.06 13.48 20.84
N MET A 22 -0.50 13.49 19.58
CA MET A 22 -1.74 14.16 19.17
C MET A 22 -2.97 13.30 19.47
N GLY A 23 -2.78 12.05 19.87
CA GLY A 23 -3.88 11.15 20.17
C GLY A 23 -4.46 10.40 19.01
N HIS A 24 -3.87 10.51 17.83
CA HIS A 24 -4.29 9.78 16.65
C HIS A 24 -3.10 9.10 15.98
N VAL A 25 -3.39 8.27 14.96
CA VAL A 25 -2.34 7.52 14.27
C VAL A 25 -1.31 8.48 13.68
N ASN A 26 -0.04 8.23 14.00
CA ASN A 26 1.07 9.01 13.50
C ASN A 26 1.12 8.91 11.97
N ASN A 27 1.30 10.04 11.30
CA ASN A 27 1.35 10.09 9.84
C ASN A 27 2.40 9.15 9.24
N ALA A 28 3.51 8.94 9.93
CA ALA A 28 4.57 8.05 9.45
C ALA A 28 4.15 6.58 9.36
N VAL A 29 3.16 6.19 10.16
CA VAL A 29 2.68 4.80 10.18
C VAL A 29 2.00 4.45 8.85
N TYR A 30 1.39 5.41 8.17
CA TYR A 30 0.73 5.18 6.88
C TYR A 30 1.70 4.69 5.81
N LEU A 31 2.95 5.16 5.85
CA LEU A 31 3.97 4.67 4.90
C LEU A 31 4.20 3.18 5.07
N GLN A 32 4.28 2.73 6.32
CA GLN A 32 4.44 1.31 6.62
C GLN A 32 3.23 0.51 6.14
N TRP A 33 2.03 1.03 6.38
CA TRP A 33 0.80 0.36 5.94
C TRP A 33 0.71 0.27 4.42
N VAL A 34 1.11 1.33 3.71
CA VAL A 34 1.16 1.30 2.24
C VAL A 34 2.11 0.20 1.77
N HIS A 35 3.29 0.13 2.38
CA HIS A 35 4.27 -0.90 2.05
C HIS A 35 3.70 -2.30 2.25
N GLU A 36 3.13 -2.55 3.41
CA GLU A 36 2.54 -3.85 3.74
C GLU A 36 1.40 -4.21 2.79
N ALA A 37 0.54 -3.24 2.47
CA ALA A 37 -0.61 -3.48 1.60
C ALA A 37 -0.17 -3.81 0.17
N VAL A 38 0.80 -3.09 -0.37
CA VAL A 38 1.29 -3.34 -1.73
C VAL A 38 2.03 -4.68 -1.81
N VAL A 39 2.84 -4.99 -0.80
CA VAL A 39 3.53 -6.29 -0.74
C VAL A 39 2.52 -7.43 -0.63
N SER A 40 1.46 -7.26 0.15
CA SER A 40 0.40 -8.25 0.24
C SER A 40 -0.33 -8.45 -1.09
N TYR A 41 -0.58 -7.35 -1.80
CA TYR A 41 -1.16 -7.40 -3.15
C TYR A 41 -0.31 -8.28 -4.06
N TRP A 42 1.00 -8.04 -4.08
CA TRP A 42 1.95 -8.81 -4.88
C TRP A 42 1.97 -10.28 -4.47
N SER A 43 2.09 -10.56 -3.18
CA SER A 43 2.19 -11.92 -2.66
C SER A 43 0.97 -12.76 -2.97
N ARG A 44 -0.21 -12.13 -3.06
CA ARG A 44 -1.46 -12.84 -3.34
C ARG A 44 -1.67 -13.12 -4.82
N ARG A 45 -1.02 -12.34 -5.70
CA ARG A 45 -1.27 -12.42 -7.14
C ARG A 45 -0.13 -13.04 -7.92
N ALA A 46 1.09 -12.95 -7.42
CA ALA A 46 2.26 -13.44 -8.15
C ALA A 46 2.47 -14.93 -7.93
N PRO A 47 2.90 -15.66 -8.95
CA PRO A 47 3.32 -17.05 -8.78
C PRO A 47 4.49 -17.15 -7.80
N GLU A 48 4.59 -18.26 -7.10
CA GLU A 48 5.64 -18.46 -6.11
C GLU A 48 7.04 -18.28 -6.70
N GLN A 49 7.25 -18.74 -7.93
CA GLN A 49 8.53 -18.57 -8.60
C GLN A 49 8.86 -17.10 -8.80
N ALA A 50 7.89 -16.30 -9.22
CA ALA A 50 8.11 -14.87 -9.40
C ALA A 50 8.44 -14.19 -8.07
N GLN A 51 7.81 -14.62 -6.98
CA GLN A 51 8.08 -14.06 -5.67
C GLN A 51 9.51 -14.34 -5.20
N SER A 52 10.11 -15.46 -5.61
CA SER A 52 11.49 -15.78 -5.25
C SER A 52 12.52 -15.06 -6.12
N GLU A 53 12.15 -14.70 -7.34
CA GLU A 53 13.06 -14.11 -8.32
C GLU A 53 13.02 -12.60 -8.37
N LEU A 54 11.92 -12.00 -7.93
CA LEU A 54 11.68 -10.57 -8.08
C LEU A 54 11.43 -9.91 -6.73
N LEU A 55 11.96 -8.70 -6.59
CA LEU A 55 11.70 -7.85 -5.43
C LEU A 55 11.15 -6.52 -5.92
N TRP A 56 10.39 -5.88 -5.06
CA TRP A 56 9.85 -4.55 -5.33
C TRP A 56 10.53 -3.53 -4.45
N VAL A 57 11.04 -2.47 -5.07
CA VAL A 57 11.68 -1.36 -4.37
C VAL A 57 10.80 -0.14 -4.51
N ALA A 58 10.41 0.45 -3.39
CA ALA A 58 9.61 1.66 -3.41
C ALA A 58 10.49 2.83 -3.83
N LEU A 59 10.02 3.58 -4.83
CA LEU A 59 10.73 4.75 -5.35
C LEU A 59 10.12 6.05 -4.85
N LYS A 60 8.80 6.08 -4.66
CA LYS A 60 8.13 7.32 -4.32
C LYS A 60 6.79 7.02 -3.64
N HIS A 61 6.48 7.79 -2.63
CA HIS A 61 5.17 7.80 -1.99
C HIS A 61 4.65 9.22 -1.91
N GLU A 62 3.39 9.41 -2.29
CA GLU A 62 2.66 10.65 -2.05
C GLU A 62 1.43 10.30 -1.24
N ILE A 63 1.28 10.88 -0.08
CA ILE A 63 0.16 10.60 0.80
C ILE A 63 -0.57 11.90 1.12
N ASN A 64 -1.88 11.87 0.95
CA ASN A 64 -2.76 12.95 1.37
C ASN A 64 -3.55 12.48 2.58
N TYR A 65 -3.41 13.18 3.69
CA TYR A 65 -4.10 12.87 4.94
C TYR A 65 -5.34 13.74 5.03
N ARG A 66 -6.50 13.11 5.21
CA ARG A 66 -7.77 13.83 5.20
C ARG A 66 -8.46 13.86 6.56
N LEU A 67 -8.50 12.71 7.23
CA LEU A 67 -9.15 12.56 8.53
C LEU A 67 -8.25 11.75 9.46
N PRO A 68 -8.30 12.00 10.77
CA PRO A 68 -7.49 11.22 11.71
C PRO A 68 -8.09 9.84 11.96
N LEU A 69 -7.21 8.89 12.28
CA LEU A 69 -7.60 7.58 12.79
C LEU A 69 -7.21 7.47 14.25
N TYR A 70 -8.03 6.77 15.01
CA TYR A 70 -7.84 6.55 16.44
C TYR A 70 -7.69 5.07 16.74
N VAL A 71 -7.18 4.74 17.90
CA VAL A 71 -6.87 3.34 18.26
C VAL A 71 -8.11 2.43 18.22
N LYS A 72 -9.29 2.98 18.46
CA LYS A 72 -10.53 2.20 18.46
C LYS A 72 -11.18 2.06 17.09
N ASP A 73 -10.64 2.73 16.08
CA ASP A 73 -11.23 2.72 14.75
C ASP A 73 -10.94 1.41 14.03
N ASP A 74 -11.88 1.00 13.19
CA ASP A 74 -11.68 -0.09 12.25
C ASP A 74 -11.37 0.52 10.89
N ALA A 75 -10.21 0.21 10.36
CA ALA A 75 -9.77 0.76 9.09
C ALA A 75 -9.35 -0.35 8.14
N GLU A 76 -9.49 -0.05 6.85
CA GLU A 76 -9.11 -0.96 5.77
C GLU A 76 -8.35 -0.19 4.72
N ALA A 77 -7.39 -0.85 4.10
CA ALA A 77 -6.67 -0.30 2.96
C ALA A 77 -7.15 -0.99 1.69
N PHE A 78 -7.41 -0.19 0.66
CA PHE A 78 -7.83 -0.70 -0.65
C PHE A 78 -6.76 -0.35 -1.66
N VAL A 79 -6.09 -1.37 -2.19
CA VAL A 79 -4.98 -1.21 -3.13
C VAL A 79 -5.46 -1.46 -4.54
N THR A 80 -5.17 -0.55 -5.43
CA THR A 80 -5.51 -0.67 -6.85
C THR A 80 -4.26 -0.42 -7.68
N ALA A 81 -4.01 -1.29 -8.65
CA ALA A 81 -2.92 -1.07 -9.61
C ALA A 81 -3.32 0.07 -10.53
N ALA A 82 -2.50 1.11 -10.60
CA ALA A 82 -2.80 2.33 -11.35
C ALA A 82 -2.02 2.43 -12.67
N GLY A 83 -1.23 1.41 -12.98
CA GLY A 83 -0.50 1.36 -14.24
C GLY A 83 0.91 0.81 -14.05
N SER A 84 1.51 0.45 -15.17
CA SER A 84 2.91 0.00 -15.17
C SER A 84 3.60 0.50 -16.41
N ARG A 85 4.91 0.72 -16.31
CA ARG A 85 5.72 1.14 -17.44
C ARG A 85 7.13 0.58 -17.25
N GLY A 86 7.50 -0.37 -18.09
CA GLY A 86 8.77 -1.07 -17.96
C GLY A 86 8.80 -1.82 -16.64
N SER A 87 9.85 -1.59 -15.85
CA SER A 87 10.00 -2.21 -14.53
C SER A 87 9.29 -1.44 -13.42
N ARG A 88 8.61 -0.35 -13.74
CA ARG A 88 7.91 0.48 -12.74
C ARG A 88 6.42 0.18 -12.71
N ALA A 89 5.86 0.16 -11.52
CA ALA A 89 4.43 0.02 -11.32
C ALA A 89 3.96 1.07 -10.32
N THR A 90 2.76 1.59 -10.58
CA THR A 90 2.13 2.57 -9.72
C THR A 90 0.91 1.94 -9.06
N PHE A 91 0.75 2.18 -7.77
CA PHE A 91 -0.39 1.71 -6.99
C PHE A 91 -1.04 2.88 -6.28
N THR A 92 -2.35 2.83 -6.15
CA THR A 92 -3.08 3.73 -5.28
C THR A 92 -3.60 2.94 -4.10
N THR A 93 -3.50 3.52 -2.92
CA THR A 93 -3.99 2.90 -1.70
C THR A 93 -4.91 3.89 -1.00
N GLU A 94 -6.15 3.48 -0.78
CA GLU A 94 -7.13 4.28 -0.04
C GLU A 94 -7.34 3.67 1.32
N PHE A 95 -7.19 4.49 2.36
CA PHE A 95 -7.46 4.06 3.74
C PHE A 95 -8.85 4.56 4.10
N LYS A 96 -9.73 3.64 4.47
CA LYS A 96 -11.11 3.98 4.79
C LYS A 96 -11.52 3.46 6.14
N ARG A 97 -12.37 4.24 6.80
CA ARG A 97 -13.10 3.82 7.99
C ARG A 97 -14.57 3.84 7.60
N GLY A 98 -15.12 2.67 7.27
CA GLY A 98 -16.43 2.61 6.66
C GLY A 98 -16.44 3.35 5.32
N ASN A 99 -17.28 4.36 5.19
CA ASN A 99 -17.36 5.17 3.97
C ASN A 99 -16.46 6.39 4.00
N ASP A 100 -15.78 6.65 5.12
CA ASP A 100 -14.92 7.82 5.25
C ASP A 100 -13.55 7.55 4.66
N LEU A 101 -13.13 8.37 3.71
CA LEU A 101 -11.77 8.33 3.19
C LEU A 101 -10.85 9.04 4.19
N ILE A 102 -9.97 8.27 4.80
CA ILE A 102 -9.06 8.76 5.84
C ILE A 102 -7.81 9.34 5.23
N ALA A 103 -7.23 8.61 4.29
CA ALA A 103 -6.01 9.01 3.60
C ALA A 103 -5.96 8.28 2.26
N GLU A 104 -5.19 8.85 1.34
CA GLU A 104 -4.94 8.20 0.06
C GLU A 104 -3.48 8.34 -0.29
N ALA A 105 -2.92 7.27 -0.84
CA ALA A 105 -1.51 7.22 -1.20
C ALA A 105 -1.37 6.82 -2.66
N ARG A 106 -0.41 7.43 -3.33
CA ARG A 106 0.04 7.01 -4.65
C ARG A 106 1.49 6.60 -4.49
N SER A 107 1.82 5.39 -4.87
CA SER A 107 3.17 4.87 -4.71
C SER A 107 3.70 4.33 -6.03
N VAL A 108 4.98 4.59 -6.28
CA VAL A 108 5.67 4.10 -7.48
C VAL A 108 6.74 3.13 -7.01
N TRP A 109 6.77 1.97 -7.62
CA TRP A 109 7.68 0.88 -7.27
C TRP A 109 8.45 0.41 -8.48
N CYS A 110 9.65 -0.09 -8.25
CA CYS A 110 10.47 -0.68 -9.30
C CYS A 110 10.65 -2.17 -9.00
N CYS A 111 10.41 -2.99 -10.01
CA CYS A 111 10.65 -4.42 -9.92
C CYS A 111 12.12 -4.68 -10.25
N VAL A 112 12.80 -5.40 -9.39
CA VAL A 112 14.20 -5.73 -9.60
C VAL A 112 14.41 -7.23 -9.47
N ASN A 113 15.44 -7.72 -10.13
CA ASN A 113 15.86 -9.11 -9.98
C ASN A 113 16.42 -9.29 -8.56
N ALA A 114 15.96 -10.33 -7.86
CA ALA A 114 16.34 -10.55 -6.46
C ALA A 114 17.85 -10.80 -6.30
N GLU A 115 18.46 -11.38 -7.30
CA GLU A 115 19.86 -11.75 -7.26
C GLU A 115 20.77 -10.59 -7.68
N THR A 116 20.50 -10.00 -8.85
CA THR A 116 21.35 -8.93 -9.41
C THR A 116 21.00 -7.55 -8.87
N ARG A 117 19.80 -7.38 -8.34
CA ARG A 117 19.25 -6.10 -7.86
C ARG A 117 19.07 -5.07 -8.96
N ARG A 118 19.03 -5.51 -10.22
CA ARG A 118 18.82 -4.64 -11.37
C ARG A 118 17.36 -4.62 -11.78
N PRO A 119 16.87 -3.48 -12.34
CA PRO A 119 15.51 -3.37 -12.84
C PRO A 119 15.16 -4.47 -13.85
N ARG A 120 13.89 -4.88 -13.78
CA ARG A 120 13.44 -5.96 -14.65
C ARG A 120 11.98 -5.68 -15.16
#